data_464d4427020e54eb204aa3985001df58
#
_entry.id   464d4427020e54eb204aa3985001df58
#
_cell.length_a   1.000
_cell.length_b   1.000
_cell.length_c   1.000
_cell.angle_alpha   90.00
_cell.angle_beta   90.00
_cell.angle_gamma   90.00
#
_symmetry.space_group_name_H-M   'P 1'
#
loop_
_entity.id
_entity.type
_entity.pdbx_description
1 polymer ?
#
loop_
_entity_poly.entity_id
_entity_poly.type
_entity_poly.pdbx_seq_one_letter_code
_entity_poly.pdbx_strand_id
1 'polypeptide(L)'
;DVLTVTALGDGTLRVRALVRNGHDAPQLISQLELSISGVGQLHKNPYEFISASRFDASFGDIGNGNERGVSTSRTGRSWVLFDDIDFGPDGADTVELPIFVLDGEPTTFRFWDGEPYAEGSTMIGERVYHKPKQWNVYQPDTFKLDKLLRGIGRFAVELNVKVHIKGFTFTRHSRAWDTLAAGACDAVYGDSFTRDGSRVLGIGNNVSLLFDRMDFGETGCCGIRITGRSPLPANTVHLMFAAADGGETERRVVEFGPQADWGEQTFTFEPVTGARQVTFLFLPGTQFDFDSFTFI
;
A
#
# COMPACT_ATOMS: atom_id res chain seq x y z
N ASP A 1 -13.09 -16.99 30.22
CA ASP A 1 -11.62 -16.96 30.08
C ASP A 1 -11.29 -16.41 28.69
N VAL A 2 -10.31 -15.53 28.61
CA VAL A 2 -9.83 -14.91 27.37
C VAL A 2 -8.47 -15.52 27.04
N LEU A 3 -8.34 -16.09 25.85
CA LEU A 3 -7.06 -16.54 25.30
C LEU A 3 -6.49 -15.45 24.40
N THR A 4 -5.38 -14.84 24.79
CA THR A 4 -4.64 -13.90 23.96
C THR A 4 -3.54 -14.65 23.21
N VAL A 5 -3.54 -14.57 21.89
CA VAL A 5 -2.53 -15.19 21.04
C VAL A 5 -1.82 -14.10 20.26
N THR A 6 -0.49 -14.07 20.37
CA THR A 6 0.37 -13.19 19.55
C THR A 6 0.94 -13.99 18.40
N ALA A 7 0.65 -13.59 17.16
CA ALA A 7 1.20 -14.20 15.95
C ALA A 7 2.21 -13.25 15.31
N LEU A 8 3.35 -13.81 14.86
CA LEU A 8 4.49 -13.06 14.31
C LEU A 8 4.68 -13.29 12.80
N GLY A 9 3.62 -13.49 12.04
CA GLY A 9 3.71 -13.69 10.59
C GLY A 9 2.48 -14.34 9.99
N ASP A 10 2.55 -14.59 8.69
CA ASP A 10 1.49 -15.26 7.93
C ASP A 10 1.34 -16.72 8.33
N GLY A 11 0.13 -17.23 8.30
CA GLY A 11 -0.13 -18.62 8.58
C GLY A 11 -1.57 -18.92 8.98
N THR A 12 -1.76 -20.11 9.52
CA THR A 12 -3.05 -20.55 10.07
C THR A 12 -2.93 -20.77 11.57
N LEU A 13 -3.72 -20.05 12.35
CA LEU A 13 -3.91 -20.34 13.77
C LEU A 13 -5.02 -21.39 13.91
N ARG A 14 -4.69 -22.49 14.54
CA ARG A 14 -5.66 -23.56 14.86
C ARG A 14 -5.87 -23.61 16.36
N VAL A 15 -7.07 -23.26 16.82
CA VAL A 15 -7.48 -23.38 18.22
C VAL A 15 -8.31 -24.64 18.37
N ARG A 16 -7.93 -25.50 19.30
CA ARG A 16 -8.59 -26.77 19.55
C ARG A 16 -9.06 -26.85 21.00
N ALA A 17 -10.35 -27.00 21.22
CA ALA A 17 -10.92 -27.33 22.53
C ALA A 17 -11.16 -28.82 22.64
N LEU A 18 -10.61 -29.41 23.70
CA LEU A 18 -10.72 -30.82 24.01
C LEU A 18 -11.48 -30.98 25.32
N VAL A 19 -12.62 -31.68 25.29
CA VAL A 19 -13.42 -31.93 26.49
C VAL A 19 -13.42 -33.44 26.79
N ARG A 20 -13.03 -33.79 28.01
CA ARG A 20 -13.12 -35.16 28.58
C ARG A 20 -13.98 -35.13 29.82
N ASN A 21 -14.91 -36.04 29.94
CA ASN A 21 -15.82 -36.10 31.07
C ASN A 21 -15.38 -37.04 32.22
N GLY A 22 -14.16 -37.55 32.15
CA GLY A 22 -13.59 -38.41 33.19
C GLY A 22 -14.11 -39.87 33.21
N HIS A 23 -15.00 -40.26 32.31
CA HIS A 23 -15.51 -41.61 32.08
C HIS A 23 -15.08 -42.08 30.70
N ASP A 24 -15.32 -43.36 30.36
CA ASP A 24 -14.97 -43.97 29.07
C ASP A 24 -15.75 -43.41 27.85
N ALA A 25 -16.25 -42.18 27.95
CA ALA A 25 -16.93 -41.51 26.86
C ALA A 25 -15.92 -40.95 25.84
N PRO A 26 -16.31 -40.89 24.56
CA PRO A 26 -15.49 -40.31 23.51
C PRO A 26 -15.12 -38.86 23.81
N GLN A 27 -13.90 -38.48 23.50
CA GLN A 27 -13.42 -37.09 23.61
C GLN A 27 -14.16 -36.24 22.61
N LEU A 28 -14.74 -35.13 23.09
CA LEU A 28 -15.30 -34.08 22.21
C LEU A 28 -14.20 -33.12 21.81
N ILE A 29 -14.12 -32.87 20.53
CA ILE A 29 -13.15 -31.95 19.93
C ILE A 29 -13.92 -30.86 19.19
N SER A 30 -13.66 -29.60 19.51
CA SER A 30 -14.04 -28.46 18.70
C SER A 30 -12.79 -27.77 18.17
N GLN A 31 -12.80 -27.39 16.92
CA GLN A 31 -11.66 -26.77 16.27
C GLN A 31 -12.09 -25.51 15.54
N LEU A 32 -11.32 -24.44 15.71
CA LEU A 32 -11.42 -23.20 14.96
C LEU A 32 -10.11 -22.98 14.22
N GLU A 33 -10.18 -22.67 12.94
CA GLU A 33 -9.03 -22.26 12.13
C GLU A 33 -9.20 -20.81 11.72
N LEU A 34 -8.15 -20.01 11.92
CA LEU A 34 -8.07 -18.60 11.57
C LEU A 34 -6.85 -18.40 10.69
N SER A 35 -7.06 -17.88 9.49
CA SER A 35 -5.96 -17.45 8.63
C SER A 35 -5.42 -16.12 9.14
N ILE A 36 -4.11 -16.02 9.27
CA ILE A 36 -3.38 -14.82 9.65
C ILE A 36 -2.56 -14.42 8.44
N SER A 37 -2.76 -13.21 7.95
CA SER A 37 -2.01 -12.69 6.82
C SER A 37 -1.32 -11.36 7.16
N GLY A 38 0.00 -11.34 7.07
CA GLY A 38 0.94 -10.24 6.98
C GLY A 38 1.00 -9.20 8.07
N VAL A 39 -0.10 -8.64 8.47
CA VAL A 39 -0.14 -7.47 9.37
C VAL A 39 -0.58 -7.80 10.80
N GLY A 40 -0.67 -9.07 11.14
CA GLY A 40 -1.10 -9.53 12.45
C GLY A 40 -2.62 -9.43 12.69
N GLN A 41 -3.11 -10.14 13.71
CA GLN A 41 -4.55 -10.22 14.03
C GLN A 41 -5.14 -8.94 14.62
N LEU A 42 -4.31 -8.02 15.10
CA LEU A 42 -4.75 -6.81 15.79
C LEU A 42 -5.10 -5.67 14.84
N HIS A 43 -4.68 -5.76 13.57
CA HIS A 43 -4.88 -4.69 12.62
C HIS A 43 -5.75 -5.14 11.44
N LYS A 44 -6.54 -4.23 10.92
CA LYS A 44 -7.32 -4.43 9.70
C LYS A 44 -6.38 -4.32 8.49
N ASN A 45 -6.45 -5.30 7.57
CA ASN A 45 -5.73 -5.24 6.30
C ASN A 45 -6.53 -4.38 5.30
N PRO A 46 -6.08 -3.17 4.93
CA PRO A 46 -6.82 -2.30 4.02
C PRO A 46 -6.84 -2.80 2.57
N TYR A 47 -5.95 -3.73 2.22
CA TYR A 47 -5.82 -4.30 0.87
C TYR A 47 -6.77 -5.48 0.63
N GLU A 48 -7.52 -5.87 1.66
CA GLU A 48 -8.64 -6.78 1.58
C GLU A 48 -9.94 -6.02 1.87
N PHE A 49 -11.07 -6.56 1.41
CA PHE A 49 -12.35 -5.92 1.62
C PHE A 49 -12.70 -5.84 3.12
N ILE A 50 -12.87 -4.61 3.61
CA ILE A 50 -13.35 -4.33 4.98
C ILE A 50 -14.82 -3.95 4.91
N SER A 51 -15.69 -4.77 5.51
CA SER A 51 -17.13 -4.48 5.58
C SER A 51 -17.39 -3.21 6.40
N ALA A 52 -18.27 -2.34 5.90
CA ALA A 52 -18.64 -1.12 6.60
C ALA A 52 -19.28 -1.38 7.98
N SER A 53 -19.90 -2.53 8.20
CA SER A 53 -20.46 -2.91 9.53
C SER A 53 -19.39 -3.17 10.61
N ARG A 54 -18.11 -3.19 10.23
CA ARG A 54 -16.96 -3.36 11.15
C ARG A 54 -16.39 -2.03 11.63
N PHE A 55 -17.16 -0.95 11.56
CA PHE A 55 -16.75 0.33 12.11
C PHE A 55 -16.53 0.24 13.64
N ASP A 56 -15.58 1.00 14.14
CA ASP A 56 -15.22 1.06 15.56
C ASP A 56 -15.97 2.19 16.28
N ALA A 57 -16.22 3.30 15.57
CA ALA A 57 -17.02 4.41 16.09
C ALA A 57 -17.89 5.03 14.98
N SER A 58 -18.93 5.73 15.39
CA SER A 58 -19.82 6.41 14.45
C SER A 58 -20.48 7.63 15.08
N PHE A 59 -20.99 8.51 14.23
CA PHE A 59 -21.80 9.66 14.61
C PHE A 59 -23.01 9.79 13.69
N GLY A 60 -24.11 10.29 14.26
CA GLY A 60 -25.37 10.45 13.54
C GLY A 60 -26.21 9.17 13.57
N ASP A 61 -27.26 9.15 12.76
CA ASP A 61 -28.17 8.01 12.64
C ASP A 61 -27.58 6.98 11.65
N ILE A 62 -26.71 6.11 12.16
CA ILE A 62 -26.12 5.02 11.40
C ILE A 62 -26.98 3.76 11.57
N GLY A 63 -27.54 3.29 10.48
CA GLY A 63 -28.34 2.08 10.44
C GLY A 63 -27.66 0.94 9.69
N ASN A 64 -28.28 -0.25 9.76
CA ASN A 64 -27.84 -1.39 8.97
C ASN A 64 -28.09 -1.13 7.48
N GLY A 65 -27.07 -1.31 6.69
CA GLY A 65 -27.17 -1.38 5.24
C GLY A 65 -27.45 -2.80 4.76
N ASN A 66 -27.75 -2.96 3.46
CA ASN A 66 -27.82 -4.27 2.84
C ASN A 66 -26.45 -4.94 2.83
N GLU A 67 -26.41 -6.27 2.73
CA GLU A 67 -25.20 -7.08 2.56
C GLU A 67 -24.10 -6.78 3.61
N ARG A 68 -24.48 -6.57 4.88
CA ARG A 68 -23.58 -6.21 5.98
C ARG A 68 -22.88 -4.86 5.78
N GLY A 69 -23.48 -3.95 5.03
CA GLY A 69 -23.04 -2.57 4.93
C GLY A 69 -23.65 -1.69 6.04
N VAL A 70 -23.45 -0.39 5.93
CA VAL A 70 -24.10 0.63 6.76
C VAL A 70 -24.97 1.54 5.89
N SER A 71 -25.98 2.16 6.49
CA SER A 71 -26.71 3.28 5.91
C SER A 71 -26.48 4.52 6.77
N THR A 72 -26.16 5.63 6.12
CA THR A 72 -25.95 6.92 6.78
C THR A 72 -27.27 7.64 7.08
N SER A 73 -27.20 8.73 7.84
CA SER A 73 -28.36 9.56 8.20
C SER A 73 -29.09 10.09 6.96
N ARG A 74 -30.41 10.15 7.02
CA ARG A 74 -31.23 10.70 5.95
C ARG A 74 -30.98 12.19 5.74
N THR A 75 -30.76 12.90 6.84
CA THR A 75 -30.46 14.33 6.87
C THR A 75 -29.41 14.61 7.93
N GLY A 76 -28.57 15.60 7.66
CA GLY A 76 -27.50 15.99 8.57
C GLY A 76 -26.27 15.08 8.50
N ARG A 77 -25.25 15.53 9.18
CA ARG A 77 -23.94 14.88 9.19
C ARG A 77 -23.98 13.52 9.87
N SER A 78 -23.35 12.55 9.25
CA SER A 78 -23.07 11.25 9.84
C SER A 78 -21.75 10.70 9.32
N TRP A 79 -21.05 9.92 10.13
CA TRP A 79 -19.81 9.27 9.73
C TRP A 79 -19.62 7.91 10.41
N VAL A 80 -18.78 7.09 9.80
CA VAL A 80 -18.25 5.84 10.37
C VAL A 80 -16.73 5.89 10.38
N LEU A 81 -16.13 5.44 11.47
CA LEU A 81 -14.68 5.42 11.69
C LEU A 81 -14.18 3.99 11.85
N PHE A 82 -13.06 3.72 11.26
CA PHE A 82 -12.32 2.45 11.36
C PHE A 82 -10.95 2.73 11.97
N ASP A 83 -10.69 2.10 13.10
CA ASP A 83 -9.42 2.15 13.81
C ASP A 83 -8.53 0.97 13.42
N ASP A 84 -7.25 1.03 13.79
CA ASP A 84 -6.30 -0.07 13.69
C ASP A 84 -6.17 -0.65 12.26
N ILE A 85 -6.05 0.21 11.27
CA ILE A 85 -5.78 -0.17 9.89
C ILE A 85 -4.27 -0.11 9.66
N ASP A 86 -3.66 -1.22 9.23
CA ASP A 86 -2.24 -1.24 8.87
C ASP A 86 -2.03 -1.05 7.37
N PHE A 87 -1.71 0.18 6.99
CA PHE A 87 -1.36 0.56 5.62
C PHE A 87 0.05 0.12 5.22
N GLY A 88 0.86 -0.36 6.17
CA GLY A 88 2.25 -0.74 5.94
C GLY A 88 3.17 0.42 5.54
N PRO A 89 4.42 0.13 5.16
CA PRO A 89 5.41 1.16 4.81
C PRO A 89 5.14 1.85 3.47
N ASP A 90 4.56 1.14 2.50
CA ASP A 90 4.26 1.69 1.18
C ASP A 90 3.04 2.63 1.22
N GLY A 91 2.05 2.25 2.02
CA GLY A 91 0.85 3.06 2.23
C GLY A 91 -0.22 2.91 1.16
N ALA A 92 -1.26 3.74 1.27
CA ALA A 92 -2.34 3.85 0.31
C ALA A 92 -2.94 5.25 0.28
N ASP A 93 -3.35 5.70 -0.89
CA ASP A 93 -4.02 6.98 -1.13
C ASP A 93 -5.20 6.85 -2.09
N THR A 94 -5.58 5.63 -2.40
CA THR A 94 -6.67 5.31 -3.32
C THR A 94 -7.56 4.26 -2.66
N VAL A 95 -8.85 4.57 -2.56
CA VAL A 95 -9.86 3.71 -1.91
C VAL A 95 -11.03 3.47 -2.83
N GLU A 96 -11.46 2.22 -2.94
CA GLU A 96 -12.69 1.82 -3.61
C GLU A 96 -13.79 1.58 -2.58
N LEU A 97 -14.96 2.18 -2.81
CA LEU A 97 -16.18 1.96 -2.05
C LEU A 97 -17.29 1.45 -2.96
N PRO A 98 -17.89 0.29 -2.68
CA PRO A 98 -19.19 -0.09 -3.23
C PRO A 98 -20.30 0.71 -2.56
N ILE A 99 -21.00 1.56 -3.35
CA ILE A 99 -21.97 2.57 -2.91
C ILE A 99 -23.33 2.31 -3.53
N PHE A 100 -24.37 2.44 -2.73
CA PHE A 100 -25.76 2.47 -3.20
C PHE A 100 -26.42 3.77 -2.76
N VAL A 101 -26.75 4.65 -3.72
CA VAL A 101 -27.45 5.91 -3.50
C VAL A 101 -28.96 5.74 -3.66
N LEU A 102 -29.74 6.51 -2.90
CA LEU A 102 -31.20 6.44 -2.91
C LEU A 102 -31.85 7.36 -3.94
N ASP A 103 -31.15 8.40 -4.36
CA ASP A 103 -31.56 9.35 -5.39
C ASP A 103 -30.48 9.46 -6.47
N GLY A 104 -30.73 10.27 -7.48
CA GLY A 104 -29.79 10.45 -8.60
C GLY A 104 -28.90 11.70 -8.47
N GLU A 105 -28.96 12.37 -7.32
CA GLU A 105 -28.20 13.61 -7.11
C GLU A 105 -26.73 13.31 -6.78
N PRO A 106 -25.80 14.18 -7.22
CA PRO A 106 -24.40 14.05 -6.85
C PRO A 106 -24.22 14.06 -5.33
N THR A 107 -23.47 13.11 -4.82
CA THR A 107 -23.28 12.92 -3.39
C THR A 107 -21.84 13.18 -2.99
N THR A 108 -21.63 14.11 -2.04
CA THR A 108 -20.29 14.44 -1.54
C THR A 108 -19.87 13.50 -0.42
N PHE A 109 -18.76 12.82 -0.62
CA PHE A 109 -18.05 12.03 0.36
C PHE A 109 -16.88 12.82 0.92
N ARG A 110 -16.73 12.84 2.25
CA ARG A 110 -15.55 13.36 2.93
C ARG A 110 -14.80 12.22 3.60
N PHE A 111 -13.52 12.20 3.39
CA PHE A 111 -12.60 11.19 3.93
C PHE A 111 -11.69 11.82 4.96
N TRP A 112 -11.46 11.10 6.06
CA TRP A 112 -10.69 11.61 7.18
C TRP A 112 -9.61 10.60 7.62
N ASP A 113 -8.46 11.12 7.98
CA ASP A 113 -7.47 10.42 8.78
C ASP A 113 -7.75 10.74 10.25
N GLY A 114 -8.43 9.82 10.94
CA GLY A 114 -8.93 9.98 12.29
C GLY A 114 -10.42 10.29 12.38
N GLU A 115 -10.88 10.55 13.60
CA GLU A 115 -12.28 10.89 13.87
C GLU A 115 -12.62 12.30 13.34
N PRO A 116 -13.66 12.43 12.50
CA PRO A 116 -14.03 13.72 11.94
C PRO A 116 -14.18 14.80 12.99
N TYR A 117 -13.51 15.94 12.79
CA TYR A 117 -13.50 17.13 13.64
C TYR A 117 -12.85 16.97 15.03
N ALA A 118 -12.30 15.82 15.37
CA ALA A 118 -11.50 15.66 16.59
C ALA A 118 -10.13 16.33 16.46
N GLU A 119 -9.53 16.66 17.58
CA GLU A 119 -8.18 17.20 17.64
C GLU A 119 -7.17 16.19 17.04
N GLY A 120 -6.29 16.65 16.17
CA GLY A 120 -5.30 15.82 15.48
C GLY A 120 -5.82 15.08 14.25
N SER A 121 -7.13 15.12 13.97
CA SER A 121 -7.70 14.54 12.76
C SER A 121 -7.57 15.47 11.56
N THR A 122 -7.42 14.92 10.36
CA THR A 122 -7.26 15.68 9.13
C THR A 122 -8.23 15.17 8.06
N MET A 123 -8.94 16.09 7.42
CA MET A 123 -9.68 15.76 6.19
C MET A 123 -8.70 15.49 5.06
N ILE A 124 -8.77 14.30 4.49
CA ILE A 124 -7.85 13.80 3.47
C ILE A 124 -8.50 13.66 2.09
N GLY A 125 -9.68 14.18 1.92
CA GLY A 125 -10.34 14.26 0.63
C GLY A 125 -11.80 14.64 0.73
N GLU A 126 -12.26 15.42 -0.23
CA GLU A 126 -13.66 15.66 -0.51
C GLU A 126 -13.90 15.31 -1.97
N ARG A 127 -14.77 14.34 -2.24
CA ARG A 127 -15.01 13.79 -3.58
C ARG A 127 -16.49 13.65 -3.83
N VAL A 128 -16.89 13.82 -5.07
CA VAL A 128 -18.30 13.73 -5.48
C VAL A 128 -18.53 12.44 -6.23
N TYR A 129 -19.47 11.65 -5.75
CA TYR A 129 -19.97 10.45 -6.43
C TYR A 129 -21.06 10.87 -7.42
N HIS A 130 -20.92 10.46 -8.68
CA HIS A 130 -21.79 10.88 -9.80
C HIS A 130 -22.54 9.74 -10.46
N LYS A 131 -22.34 8.48 -10.04
CA LYS A 131 -22.98 7.34 -10.73
C LYS A 131 -24.50 7.39 -10.54
N PRO A 132 -25.25 7.08 -11.60
CA PRO A 132 -26.72 7.12 -11.55
C PRO A 132 -27.25 6.07 -10.55
N LYS A 133 -28.37 6.39 -9.93
CA LYS A 133 -29.09 5.47 -9.04
C LYS A 133 -29.42 4.16 -9.75
N GLN A 134 -29.07 3.06 -9.12
CA GLN A 134 -29.54 1.73 -9.42
C GLN A 134 -30.13 1.12 -8.15
N TRP A 135 -31.41 0.79 -8.18
CA TRP A 135 -32.12 0.32 -7.00
C TRP A 135 -31.50 -0.98 -6.45
N ASN A 136 -31.11 -0.95 -5.18
CA ASN A 136 -30.54 -2.10 -4.45
C ASN A 136 -29.27 -2.68 -5.09
N VAL A 137 -28.50 -1.87 -5.80
CA VAL A 137 -27.22 -2.26 -6.41
C VAL A 137 -26.11 -1.41 -5.85
N TYR A 138 -25.10 -2.05 -5.26
CA TYR A 138 -23.85 -1.39 -4.91
C TYR A 138 -22.97 -1.22 -6.14
N GLN A 139 -22.66 0.00 -6.46
CA GLN A 139 -21.80 0.37 -7.58
C GLN A 139 -20.43 0.77 -7.00
N PRO A 140 -19.32 0.05 -7.30
CA PRO A 140 -18.01 0.45 -6.83
C PRO A 140 -17.59 1.77 -7.45
N ASP A 141 -16.98 2.64 -6.66
CA ASP A 141 -16.31 3.86 -7.15
C ASP A 141 -14.98 4.05 -6.44
N THR A 142 -14.01 4.62 -7.16
CA THR A 142 -12.65 4.76 -6.69
C THR A 142 -12.34 6.24 -6.43
N PHE A 143 -11.81 6.53 -5.24
CA PHE A 143 -11.50 7.87 -4.79
C PHE A 143 -10.01 8.00 -4.48
N LYS A 144 -9.35 8.98 -5.10
CA LYS A 144 -7.99 9.38 -4.76
C LYS A 144 -8.03 10.32 -3.56
N LEU A 145 -7.28 10.01 -2.53
CA LEU A 145 -7.12 10.83 -1.33
C LEU A 145 -6.00 11.87 -1.52
N ASP A 146 -6.05 12.94 -0.73
CA ASP A 146 -5.06 14.03 -0.77
C ASP A 146 -3.83 13.74 0.12
N LYS A 147 -3.87 12.61 0.85
CA LYS A 147 -2.81 12.15 1.74
C LYS A 147 -2.53 10.67 1.53
N LEU A 148 -1.25 10.33 1.47
CA LEU A 148 -0.78 8.95 1.52
C LEU A 148 -0.78 8.47 2.98
N LEU A 149 -1.68 7.51 3.30
CA LEU A 149 -1.78 6.88 4.61
C LEU A 149 -0.70 5.80 4.73
N ARG A 150 0.07 5.81 5.81
CA ARG A 150 1.15 4.83 6.06
C ARG A 150 1.14 4.35 7.50
N GLY A 151 1.67 3.13 7.71
CA GLY A 151 1.72 2.50 9.03
C GLY A 151 0.34 2.19 9.58
N ILE A 152 0.23 2.11 10.90
CA ILE A 152 -1.06 1.89 11.57
C ILE A 152 -1.78 3.22 11.69
N GLY A 153 -2.99 3.29 11.15
CA GLY A 153 -3.77 4.52 11.08
C GLY A 153 -5.28 4.29 11.24
N ARG A 154 -6.01 5.35 10.96
CA ARG A 154 -7.47 5.44 11.08
C ARG A 154 -8.05 5.96 9.78
N PHE A 155 -9.25 5.54 9.47
CA PHE A 155 -9.96 6.01 8.28
C PHE A 155 -11.43 6.23 8.60
N ALA A 156 -11.97 7.40 8.23
CA ALA A 156 -13.40 7.64 8.38
C ALA A 156 -14.03 8.17 7.09
N VAL A 157 -15.30 7.83 6.91
CA VAL A 157 -16.14 8.29 5.80
C VAL A 157 -17.30 9.08 6.36
N GLU A 158 -17.45 10.33 5.92
CA GLU A 158 -18.49 11.26 6.33
C GLU A 158 -19.42 11.63 5.18
N LEU A 159 -20.71 11.71 5.47
CA LEU A 159 -21.77 12.12 4.55
C LEU A 159 -22.81 12.99 5.25
N ASN A 160 -23.56 13.78 4.47
CA ASN A 160 -24.67 14.61 4.93
C ASN A 160 -26.04 14.14 4.44
N VAL A 161 -26.08 13.03 3.70
CA VAL A 161 -27.28 12.44 3.09
C VAL A 161 -27.28 10.94 3.28
N LYS A 162 -28.43 10.31 3.08
CA LYS A 162 -28.54 8.87 3.21
C LYS A 162 -27.94 8.13 2.01
N VAL A 163 -26.90 7.35 2.30
CA VAL A 163 -26.21 6.48 1.37
C VAL A 163 -26.02 5.12 2.03
N HIS A 164 -25.97 4.06 1.25
CA HIS A 164 -25.53 2.75 1.72
C HIS A 164 -24.09 2.51 1.26
N ILE A 165 -23.21 2.18 2.19
CA ILE A 165 -21.82 1.82 1.93
C ILE A 165 -21.64 0.36 2.34
N LYS A 166 -21.20 -0.49 1.42
CA LYS A 166 -20.98 -1.92 1.70
C LYS A 166 -19.71 -2.13 2.53
N GLY A 167 -18.67 -1.38 2.19
CA GLY A 167 -17.35 -1.45 2.78
C GLY A 167 -16.35 -0.68 1.93
N PHE A 168 -15.09 -1.04 2.05
CA PHE A 168 -14.03 -0.43 1.25
C PHE A 168 -12.84 -1.38 1.08
N THR A 169 -12.03 -1.07 0.06
CA THR A 169 -10.72 -1.68 -0.19
C THR A 169 -9.76 -0.60 -0.65
N PHE A 170 -8.57 -0.56 -0.12
CA PHE A 170 -7.52 0.34 -0.59
C PHE A 170 -6.65 -0.32 -1.65
N THR A 171 -6.16 0.48 -2.58
CA THR A 171 -5.09 0.08 -3.50
C THR A 171 -3.76 0.46 -2.88
N ARG A 172 -2.82 -0.49 -2.82
CA ARG A 172 -1.46 -0.23 -2.32
C ARG A 172 -0.79 0.82 -3.20
N HIS A 173 -0.17 1.81 -2.57
CA HIS A 173 0.61 2.81 -3.29
C HIS A 173 1.80 2.17 -4.00
N SER A 174 2.03 2.53 -5.26
CA SER A 174 3.23 2.10 -5.97
C SER A 174 4.38 3.07 -5.72
N ARG A 175 5.42 2.58 -5.03
CA ARG A 175 6.66 3.35 -4.81
C ARG A 175 7.48 3.58 -6.09
N ALA A 176 7.09 2.96 -7.20
CA ALA A 176 7.80 3.06 -8.47
C ALA A 176 7.94 4.51 -8.97
N TRP A 177 6.99 5.36 -8.60
CA TRP A 177 6.94 6.77 -9.01
C TRP A 177 7.47 7.75 -7.96
N ASP A 178 7.88 7.22 -6.80
CA ASP A 178 8.49 8.03 -5.74
C ASP A 178 9.96 8.33 -6.06
N THR A 179 10.49 9.41 -5.50
CA THR A 179 11.93 9.59 -5.41
C THR A 179 12.46 8.68 -4.30
N LEU A 180 13.21 7.66 -4.68
CA LEU A 180 13.76 6.68 -3.76
C LEU A 180 15.23 6.95 -3.49
N ALA A 181 15.60 6.99 -2.22
CA ALA A 181 16.99 7.05 -1.81
C ALA A 181 17.69 5.71 -2.10
N ALA A 182 18.93 5.74 -2.55
CA ALA A 182 19.73 4.53 -2.82
C ALA A 182 19.85 3.63 -1.58
N GLY A 183 20.02 4.25 -0.40
CA GLY A 183 20.07 3.55 0.88
C GLY A 183 18.74 2.94 1.34
N ALA A 184 17.59 3.28 0.69
CA ALA A 184 16.29 2.66 0.95
C ALA A 184 16.08 1.35 0.15
N CYS A 185 17.13 0.82 -0.49
CA CYS A 185 17.07 -0.47 -1.17
C CYS A 185 16.68 -1.59 -0.20
N ASP A 186 15.88 -2.54 -0.70
CA ASP A 186 15.43 -3.71 0.08
C ASP A 186 16.59 -4.68 0.34
N ALA A 187 17.56 -4.75 -0.59
CA ALA A 187 18.81 -5.48 -0.40
C ALA A 187 19.95 -4.83 -1.19
N VAL A 188 21.17 -4.98 -0.68
CA VAL A 188 22.41 -4.60 -1.37
C VAL A 188 23.43 -5.73 -1.22
N TYR A 189 24.07 -6.08 -2.32
CA TYR A 189 25.11 -7.11 -2.39
C TYR A 189 26.31 -6.59 -3.16
N GLY A 190 27.50 -7.09 -2.88
CA GLY A 190 28.71 -6.82 -3.66
C GLY A 190 29.96 -6.70 -2.83
N ASP A 191 31.07 -6.46 -3.54
CA ASP A 191 32.42 -6.51 -2.95
C ASP A 191 32.86 -5.17 -2.35
N SER A 192 32.32 -4.04 -2.85
CA SER A 192 32.78 -2.71 -2.44
C SER A 192 31.63 -1.71 -2.46
N PHE A 193 31.13 -1.35 -1.29
CA PHE A 193 30.19 -0.26 -1.05
C PHE A 193 30.13 0.10 0.43
N THR A 194 29.63 1.30 0.74
CA THR A 194 29.28 1.72 2.11
C THR A 194 27.86 2.26 2.10
N ARG A 195 26.98 1.74 2.96
CA ARG A 195 25.64 2.28 3.18
C ARG A 195 25.73 3.39 4.23
N ASP A 196 25.48 4.63 3.84
CA ASP A 196 25.51 5.81 4.69
C ASP A 196 24.14 6.49 4.72
N GLY A 197 23.31 6.09 5.67
CA GLY A 197 21.94 6.58 5.81
C GLY A 197 21.10 6.37 4.54
N SER A 198 20.75 7.46 3.86
CA SER A 198 19.97 7.44 2.62
C SER A 198 20.81 7.11 1.37
N ARG A 199 22.13 7.05 1.47
CA ARG A 199 23.06 6.91 0.32
C ARG A 199 23.77 5.57 0.30
N VAL A 200 24.26 5.20 -0.89
CA VAL A 200 25.22 4.12 -1.06
C VAL A 200 26.48 4.70 -1.72
N LEU A 201 27.59 4.66 -1.02
CA LEU A 201 28.84 5.31 -1.38
C LEU A 201 29.90 4.27 -1.76
N GLY A 202 30.88 4.69 -2.56
CA GLY A 202 32.03 3.88 -2.94
C GLY A 202 31.61 2.61 -3.68
N ILE A 203 30.55 2.68 -4.48
CA ILE A 203 30.11 1.57 -5.31
C ILE A 203 31.20 1.23 -6.32
N GLY A 204 31.75 0.04 -6.16
CA GLY A 204 32.79 -0.51 -7.02
C GLY A 204 32.33 -1.71 -7.85
N ASN A 205 33.12 -2.76 -7.81
CA ASN A 205 32.87 -3.96 -8.61
C ASN A 205 31.71 -4.81 -8.07
N ASN A 206 30.91 -5.35 -8.99
CA ASN A 206 29.89 -6.37 -8.70
C ASN A 206 28.91 -5.96 -7.57
N VAL A 207 28.49 -4.69 -7.55
CA VAL A 207 27.50 -4.22 -6.56
C VAL A 207 26.12 -4.23 -7.21
N SER A 208 25.13 -4.70 -6.45
CA SER A 208 23.72 -4.66 -6.85
C SER A 208 22.84 -4.12 -5.74
N LEU A 209 21.97 -3.17 -6.08
CA LEU A 209 20.94 -2.63 -5.20
C LEU A 209 19.58 -3.08 -5.71
N LEU A 210 18.79 -3.70 -4.85
CA LEU A 210 17.51 -4.30 -5.19
C LEU A 210 16.38 -3.47 -4.57
N PHE A 211 15.35 -3.19 -5.37
CA PHE A 211 14.13 -2.51 -4.98
C PHE A 211 12.93 -3.36 -5.37
N ASP A 212 12.20 -3.87 -4.39
CA ASP A 212 11.00 -4.66 -4.58
C ASP A 212 9.76 -3.79 -4.79
N ARG A 213 8.66 -4.42 -5.25
CA ARG A 213 7.32 -3.82 -5.32
C ARG A 213 7.26 -2.53 -6.14
N MET A 214 7.96 -2.51 -7.27
CA MET A 214 7.94 -1.42 -8.23
C MET A 214 6.86 -1.71 -9.28
N ASP A 215 5.65 -1.18 -9.07
CA ASP A 215 4.56 -1.37 -10.04
C ASP A 215 4.43 -0.14 -10.94
N PHE A 216 4.77 -0.33 -12.21
CA PHE A 216 4.72 0.70 -13.25
C PHE A 216 3.34 0.78 -13.95
N GLY A 217 2.39 -0.08 -13.56
CA GLY A 217 1.06 -0.15 -14.16
C GLY A 217 1.08 -0.48 -15.65
N GLU A 218 -0.03 -0.25 -16.31
CA GLU A 218 -0.16 -0.51 -17.76
C GLU A 218 0.54 0.54 -18.61
N THR A 219 0.63 1.78 -18.13
CA THR A 219 1.29 2.88 -18.85
C THR A 219 2.80 2.69 -18.94
N GLY A 220 3.40 2.12 -17.90
CA GLY A 220 4.82 1.87 -17.83
C GLY A 220 5.67 3.12 -17.60
N CYS A 221 6.98 2.91 -17.35
CA CYS A 221 7.99 3.96 -17.30
C CYS A 221 8.89 3.88 -18.54
N CYS A 222 9.34 5.02 -19.04
CA CYS A 222 10.23 5.12 -20.20
C CYS A 222 11.54 5.87 -19.90
N GLY A 223 11.81 6.15 -18.62
CA GLY A 223 13.03 6.85 -18.24
C GLY A 223 13.29 6.81 -16.75
N ILE A 224 14.44 7.35 -16.37
CA ILE A 224 14.89 7.45 -14.99
C ILE A 224 15.72 8.72 -14.80
N ARG A 225 15.55 9.39 -13.68
CA ARG A 225 16.46 10.41 -13.18
C ARG A 225 17.29 9.80 -12.07
N ILE A 226 18.59 9.94 -12.13
CA ILE A 226 19.54 9.41 -11.16
C ILE A 226 20.33 10.59 -10.58
N THR A 227 20.34 10.71 -9.26
CA THR A 227 21.20 11.64 -8.52
C THR A 227 22.38 10.87 -7.98
N GLY A 228 23.56 11.25 -8.41
CA GLY A 228 24.82 10.60 -8.03
C GLY A 228 26.03 11.46 -8.31
N ARG A 229 27.20 10.88 -8.08
CA ARG A 229 28.48 11.46 -8.49
C ARG A 229 29.49 10.38 -8.90
N SER A 230 30.37 10.72 -9.81
CA SER A 230 31.42 9.84 -10.31
C SER A 230 32.58 10.63 -10.87
N PRO A 231 33.83 10.21 -10.63
CA PRO A 231 35.00 10.79 -11.27
C PRO A 231 35.24 10.26 -12.68
N LEU A 232 34.56 9.18 -13.07
CA LEU A 232 34.78 8.53 -14.35
C LEU A 232 34.07 9.26 -15.50
N PRO A 233 34.62 9.22 -16.72
CA PRO A 233 33.98 9.80 -17.91
C PRO A 233 32.61 9.16 -18.23
N ALA A 234 32.45 7.88 -17.86
CA ALA A 234 31.17 7.15 -17.96
C ALA A 234 31.11 6.03 -16.91
N ASN A 235 29.97 5.87 -16.29
CA ASN A 235 29.64 4.69 -15.47
C ASN A 235 28.44 3.99 -16.08
N THR A 236 28.59 2.76 -16.48
CA THR A 236 27.53 1.93 -16.98
C THR A 236 26.70 1.40 -15.81
N VAL A 237 25.42 1.77 -15.75
CA VAL A 237 24.46 1.24 -14.79
C VAL A 237 23.47 0.34 -15.52
N HIS A 238 23.40 -0.92 -15.11
CA HIS A 238 22.44 -1.87 -15.64
C HIS A 238 21.18 -1.87 -14.76
N LEU A 239 20.05 -1.55 -15.37
CA LEU A 239 18.73 -1.63 -14.75
C LEU A 239 18.11 -2.97 -15.16
N MET A 240 17.92 -3.86 -14.19
CA MET A 240 17.30 -5.17 -14.39
C MET A 240 15.87 -5.12 -13.82
N PHE A 241 14.89 -5.42 -14.65
CA PHE A 241 13.48 -5.42 -14.29
C PHE A 241 12.95 -6.85 -14.32
N ALA A 242 13.01 -7.56 -13.20
CA ALA A 242 12.48 -8.90 -13.08
C ALA A 242 10.95 -8.85 -12.86
N ALA A 243 10.21 -9.65 -13.59
CA ALA A 243 8.77 -9.74 -13.41
C ALA A 243 8.43 -10.35 -12.04
N ALA A 244 7.44 -9.78 -11.33
CA ALA A 244 7.05 -10.24 -10.00
C ALA A 244 6.48 -11.67 -9.97
N ASP A 245 5.97 -12.15 -11.10
CA ASP A 245 5.43 -13.50 -11.30
C ASP A 245 6.48 -14.55 -11.71
N GLY A 246 7.77 -14.18 -11.75
CA GLY A 246 8.87 -15.04 -12.17
C GLY A 246 9.05 -15.14 -13.69
N GLY A 247 8.43 -14.23 -14.43
CA GLY A 247 8.59 -14.13 -15.88
C GLY A 247 9.96 -13.60 -16.32
N GLU A 248 10.04 -13.12 -17.55
CA GLU A 248 11.27 -12.63 -18.15
C GLU A 248 11.81 -11.38 -17.44
N THR A 249 13.14 -11.31 -17.32
CA THR A 249 13.86 -10.13 -16.82
C THR A 249 14.26 -9.25 -17.98
N GLU A 250 13.72 -8.05 -18.02
CA GLU A 250 14.11 -7.03 -18.98
C GLU A 250 15.36 -6.27 -18.49
N ARG A 251 16.21 -5.88 -19.41
CA ARG A 251 17.43 -5.11 -19.11
C ARG A 251 17.41 -3.77 -19.84
N ARG A 252 17.76 -2.71 -19.12
CA ARG A 252 18.08 -1.40 -19.70
C ARG A 252 19.48 -1.00 -19.24
N VAL A 253 20.14 -0.17 -20.00
CA VAL A 253 21.49 0.29 -19.70
C VAL A 253 21.52 1.80 -19.82
N VAL A 254 22.07 2.46 -18.82
CA VAL A 254 22.28 3.91 -18.82
C VAL A 254 23.75 4.22 -18.53
N GLU A 255 24.28 5.27 -19.15
CA GLU A 255 25.66 5.72 -19.00
C GLU A 255 25.67 7.03 -18.20
N PHE A 256 25.99 6.93 -16.91
CA PHE A 256 26.12 8.12 -16.07
C PHE A 256 27.46 8.80 -16.34
N GLY A 257 27.40 10.03 -16.82
CA GLY A 257 28.57 10.86 -17.16
C GLY A 257 29.33 11.37 -15.95
N PRO A 258 30.46 12.06 -16.19
CA PRO A 258 31.31 12.58 -15.12
C PRO A 258 30.57 13.64 -14.30
N GLN A 259 30.63 13.51 -12.98
CA GLN A 259 29.93 14.38 -12.05
C GLN A 259 30.74 14.43 -10.74
N ALA A 260 31.52 15.51 -10.54
CA ALA A 260 32.40 15.65 -9.37
C ALA A 260 31.60 15.88 -8.08
N ASP A 261 30.57 16.72 -8.16
CA ASP A 261 29.63 16.99 -7.07
C ASP A 261 28.33 16.22 -7.28
N TRP A 262 27.47 16.17 -6.26
CA TRP A 262 26.14 15.58 -6.39
C TRP A 262 25.33 16.28 -7.48
N GLY A 263 24.84 15.51 -8.44
CA GLY A 263 24.06 16.03 -9.54
C GLY A 263 23.12 15.00 -10.13
N GLU A 264 22.08 15.49 -10.82
CA GLU A 264 21.04 14.68 -11.44
C GLU A 264 21.31 14.53 -12.95
N GLN A 265 21.16 13.30 -13.46
CA GLN A 265 21.15 13.02 -14.88
C GLN A 265 19.89 12.22 -15.24
N THR A 266 19.32 12.54 -16.40
CA THR A 266 18.07 11.92 -16.90
C THR A 266 18.39 11.01 -18.09
N PHE A 267 17.81 9.82 -18.08
CA PHE A 267 17.96 8.80 -19.10
C PHE A 267 16.60 8.33 -19.58
N THR A 268 16.53 8.00 -20.88
CA THR A 268 15.33 7.42 -21.50
C THR A 268 15.64 6.03 -22.03
N PHE A 269 14.64 5.16 -22.04
CA PHE A 269 14.74 3.79 -22.53
C PHE A 269 13.38 3.28 -23.03
N GLU A 270 13.38 2.10 -23.66
CA GLU A 270 12.13 1.43 -24.06
C GLU A 270 11.25 1.15 -22.85
N PRO A 271 9.93 1.41 -22.93
CA PRO A 271 9.02 1.28 -21.82
C PRO A 271 9.08 -0.06 -21.09
N VAL A 272 8.90 0.00 -19.77
CA VAL A 272 8.76 -1.17 -18.89
C VAL A 272 7.44 -1.04 -18.15
N THR A 273 6.59 -2.07 -18.17
CA THR A 273 5.24 -2.06 -17.59
C THR A 273 5.07 -3.11 -16.49
N GLY A 274 4.01 -2.95 -15.70
CA GLY A 274 3.57 -3.90 -14.67
C GLY A 274 4.46 -3.93 -13.42
N ALA A 275 4.16 -4.89 -12.55
CA ALA A 275 4.87 -5.06 -11.30
C ALA A 275 6.24 -5.72 -11.51
N ARG A 276 7.28 -5.08 -11.00
CA ARG A 276 8.68 -5.46 -11.18
C ARG A 276 9.46 -5.45 -9.87
N GLN A 277 10.49 -6.27 -9.81
CA GLN A 277 11.62 -6.08 -8.93
C GLN A 277 12.73 -5.41 -9.75
N VAL A 278 13.22 -4.26 -9.28
CA VAL A 278 14.25 -3.50 -9.97
C VAL A 278 15.60 -3.69 -9.30
N THR A 279 16.62 -4.06 -10.07
CA THR A 279 17.99 -4.16 -9.59
C THR A 279 18.89 -3.22 -10.36
N PHE A 280 19.57 -2.32 -9.65
CA PHE A 280 20.70 -1.56 -10.18
C PHE A 280 21.95 -2.42 -10.05
N LEU A 281 22.56 -2.79 -11.16
CA LEU A 281 23.76 -3.62 -11.19
C LEU A 281 24.94 -2.80 -11.71
N PHE A 282 25.99 -2.75 -10.91
CA PHE A 282 27.25 -2.08 -11.21
C PHE A 282 28.34 -3.13 -11.46
N LEU A 283 28.90 -3.14 -12.67
CA LEU A 283 29.92 -4.09 -13.10
C LEU A 283 31.34 -3.63 -12.78
N PRO A 284 32.36 -4.48 -12.92
CA PRO A 284 33.74 -4.11 -12.68
C PRO A 284 34.19 -2.87 -13.49
N GLY A 285 34.90 -1.99 -12.78
CA GLY A 285 35.33 -0.70 -13.32
C GLY A 285 34.48 0.49 -12.89
N THR A 286 33.37 0.27 -12.21
CA THR A 286 32.51 1.34 -11.65
C THR A 286 33.19 2.08 -10.50
N GLN A 287 33.01 3.41 -10.46
CA GLN A 287 33.30 4.27 -9.30
C GLN A 287 32.12 5.24 -9.18
N PHE A 288 31.18 4.94 -8.29
CA PHE A 288 29.93 5.66 -8.21
C PHE A 288 29.46 5.84 -6.77
N ASP A 289 29.00 7.05 -6.46
CA ASP A 289 28.24 7.33 -5.24
C ASP A 289 26.79 7.61 -5.64
N PHE A 290 25.86 6.91 -5.03
CA PHE A 290 24.44 6.93 -5.39
C PHE A 290 23.63 7.54 -4.28
N ASP A 291 22.91 8.64 -4.56
CA ASP A 291 22.01 9.31 -3.61
C ASP A 291 20.57 8.83 -3.76
N SER A 292 19.99 9.03 -4.95
CA SER A 292 18.56 8.76 -5.19
C SER A 292 18.25 8.59 -6.67
N PHE A 293 17.03 8.12 -6.95
CA PHE A 293 16.49 8.04 -8.30
C PHE A 293 14.98 8.20 -8.32
N THR A 294 14.44 8.53 -9.51
CA THR A 294 13.00 8.61 -9.78
C THR A 294 12.75 8.07 -11.18
N PHE A 295 11.84 7.11 -11.35
CA PHE A 295 11.36 6.70 -12.67
C PHE A 295 10.39 7.72 -13.25
N ILE A 296 10.37 7.85 -14.59
CA ILE A 296 9.56 8.82 -15.32
C ILE A 296 8.93 8.20 -16.56
#